data_035197cbbcab00add9b912c1966737b8
#
_entry.id   035197cbbcab00add9b912c1966737b8
#
_cell.length_a   1.000
_cell.length_b   1.000
_cell.length_c   1.000
_cell.angle_alpha   90.00
_cell.angle_beta   90.00
_cell.angle_gamma   90.00
#
_symmetry.space_group_name_H-M   'P 1'
#
loop_
_entity.id
_entity.type
_entity.pdbx_description
1 polymer ?
#
loop_
_entity_poly.entity_id
_entity_poly.type
_entity_poly.pdbx_seq_one_letter_code
_entity_poly.pdbx_strand_id
1 'polypeptide(L)'
;IIYEGVSDPVFSAHDIRDWYKKLVENMGNVDSFTRLFMVPGMNHCGGGPAMENFDALTALEKWTEENIAPDYIVGKAGKEYPDPNKEQPLCPYPKIATYVGGDKNKASSFECK
;
A
#
# COMPACT_ATOMS: atom_id res chain seq x y z
N ILE A 1 -6.09 2.97 -8.55
CA ILE A 1 -5.10 2.48 -7.55
C ILE A 1 -3.73 2.42 -8.20
N ILE A 2 -2.74 3.00 -7.53
CA ILE A 2 -1.32 2.94 -7.90
C ILE A 2 -0.61 2.26 -6.73
N TYR A 3 0.28 1.31 -6.99
CA TYR A 3 1.17 0.77 -5.97
C TYR A 3 2.60 0.68 -6.49
N GLU A 4 3.55 0.85 -5.58
CA GLU A 4 4.98 0.90 -5.89
C GLU A 4 5.79 0.19 -4.82
N GLY A 5 6.74 -0.63 -5.24
CA GLY A 5 7.74 -1.26 -4.36
C GLY A 5 8.78 -0.24 -3.92
N VAL A 6 8.93 -0.04 -2.60
CA VAL A 6 9.91 0.93 -2.08
C VAL A 6 11.35 0.51 -2.38
N SER A 7 11.59 -0.78 -2.59
CA SER A 7 12.91 -1.34 -2.96
C SER A 7 13.02 -1.66 -4.46
N ASP A 8 12.17 -1.06 -5.31
CA ASP A 8 12.19 -1.29 -6.75
C ASP A 8 13.55 -0.84 -7.35
N PRO A 9 14.31 -1.77 -7.97
CA PRO A 9 15.58 -1.44 -8.59
C PRO A 9 15.44 -0.89 -10.02
N VAL A 10 14.23 -0.87 -10.59
CA VAL A 10 13.96 -0.48 -11.99
C VAL A 10 13.36 0.92 -12.04
N PHE A 11 12.31 1.17 -11.24
CA PHE A 11 11.68 2.46 -11.12
C PHE A 11 11.89 3.06 -9.74
N SER A 12 12.14 4.37 -9.71
CA SER A 12 12.40 5.06 -8.45
C SER A 12 11.10 5.29 -7.68
N ALA A 13 10.99 4.69 -6.51
CA ALA A 13 9.90 4.94 -5.59
C ALA A 13 9.81 6.43 -5.17
N HIS A 14 10.93 7.15 -5.19
CA HIS A 14 10.97 8.60 -4.97
C HIS A 14 10.28 9.36 -6.11
N ASP A 15 10.51 8.97 -7.36
CA ASP A 15 9.92 9.64 -8.51
C ASP A 15 8.40 9.44 -8.57
N ILE A 16 7.90 8.23 -8.28
CA ILE A 16 6.46 7.95 -8.18
C ILE A 16 5.82 8.77 -7.06
N ARG A 17 6.45 8.82 -5.90
CA ARG A 17 5.98 9.64 -4.77
C ARG A 17 5.96 11.12 -5.11
N ASP A 18 7.01 11.64 -5.73
CA ASP A 18 7.12 13.07 -6.06
C ASP A 18 6.17 13.45 -7.20
N TRP A 19 5.93 12.53 -8.16
CA TRP A 19 4.88 12.70 -9.16
C TRP A 19 3.49 12.78 -8.49
N TYR A 20 3.20 11.89 -7.52
CA TYR A 20 1.92 11.90 -6.81
C TYR A 20 1.72 13.18 -6.00
N LYS A 21 2.77 13.70 -5.36
CA LYS A 21 2.73 15.01 -4.69
C LYS A 21 2.37 16.14 -5.65
N LYS A 22 3.01 16.18 -6.81
CA LYS A 22 2.68 17.17 -7.84
C LYS A 22 1.25 17.05 -8.35
N LEU A 23 0.72 15.83 -8.45
CA LEU A 23 -0.69 15.61 -8.79
C LEU A 23 -1.59 16.26 -7.72
N VAL A 24 -1.31 16.05 -6.44
CA VAL A 24 -2.06 16.67 -5.33
C VAL A 24 -1.91 18.19 -5.33
N GLU A 25 -0.71 18.72 -5.55
CA GLU A 25 -0.46 20.17 -5.63
C GLU A 25 -1.26 20.84 -6.76
N ASN A 26 -1.36 20.18 -7.92
CA ASN A 26 -2.03 20.72 -9.09
C ASN A 26 -3.56 20.58 -9.04
N MET A 27 -4.07 19.50 -8.45
CA MET A 27 -5.49 19.15 -8.49
C MET A 27 -6.21 19.34 -7.15
N GLY A 28 -5.47 19.56 -6.06
CA GLY A 28 -6.03 19.59 -4.71
C GLY A 28 -6.33 18.19 -4.20
N ASN A 29 -7.53 17.97 -3.64
CA ASN A 29 -7.90 16.66 -3.12
C ASN A 29 -8.12 15.65 -4.25
N VAL A 30 -7.23 14.67 -4.35
CA VAL A 30 -7.28 13.58 -5.34
C VAL A 30 -7.93 12.30 -4.78
N ASP A 31 -8.34 12.30 -3.52
CA ASP A 31 -8.84 11.12 -2.80
C ASP A 31 -10.12 10.51 -3.38
N SER A 32 -10.85 11.27 -4.20
CA SER A 32 -12.05 10.77 -4.87
C SER A 32 -11.76 9.85 -6.06
N PHE A 33 -10.54 9.87 -6.62
CA PHE A 33 -10.24 9.12 -7.85
C PHE A 33 -8.89 8.40 -7.86
N THR A 34 -7.99 8.63 -6.89
CA THR A 34 -6.70 7.95 -6.85
C THR A 34 -6.19 7.68 -5.44
N ARG A 35 -5.45 6.59 -5.27
CA ARG A 35 -4.71 6.20 -4.08
C ARG A 35 -3.36 5.65 -4.50
N LEU A 36 -2.30 6.10 -3.82
CA LEU A 36 -0.95 5.56 -3.96
C LEU A 36 -0.60 4.72 -2.74
N PHE A 37 -0.19 3.47 -2.96
CA PHE A 37 0.27 2.55 -1.92
C PHE A 37 1.76 2.28 -2.10
N MET A 38 2.56 2.75 -1.16
CA MET A 38 4.00 2.47 -1.11
C MET A 38 4.21 1.17 -0.32
N VAL A 39 4.76 0.13 -0.95
CA VAL A 39 4.93 -1.20 -0.33
C VAL A 39 6.36 -1.37 0.15
N PRO A 40 6.63 -1.28 1.47
CA PRO A 40 7.98 -1.39 2.00
C PRO A 40 8.62 -2.74 1.70
N GLY A 41 9.87 -2.74 1.27
CA GLY A 41 10.65 -3.95 0.99
C GLY A 41 10.31 -4.65 -0.33
N MET A 42 9.24 -4.29 -1.01
CA MET A 42 8.87 -4.89 -2.28
C MET A 42 9.78 -4.39 -3.41
N ASN A 43 10.21 -5.33 -4.25
CA ASN A 43 10.93 -5.04 -5.48
C ASN A 43 9.96 -4.64 -6.61
N HIS A 44 10.43 -4.72 -7.87
CA HIS A 44 9.61 -4.39 -9.04
C HIS A 44 8.42 -5.35 -9.17
N CYS A 45 7.20 -4.86 -8.97
CA CYS A 45 5.92 -5.59 -9.07
C CYS A 45 5.76 -6.81 -8.14
N GLY A 46 6.72 -7.09 -7.27
CA GLY A 46 6.71 -8.23 -6.34
C GLY A 46 8.11 -8.66 -5.95
N GLY A 47 8.22 -9.62 -5.04
CA GLY A 47 9.48 -10.09 -4.48
C GLY A 47 10.06 -9.16 -3.43
N GLY A 48 11.13 -9.62 -2.76
CA GLY A 48 11.71 -8.95 -1.61
C GLY A 48 10.99 -9.28 -0.29
N PRO A 49 11.56 -8.85 0.85
CA PRO A 49 10.97 -9.09 2.17
C PRO A 49 9.80 -8.14 2.45
N ALA A 50 8.68 -8.36 1.77
CA ALA A 50 7.54 -7.43 1.72
C ALA A 50 6.19 -8.10 1.98
N MET A 51 5.18 -7.27 2.23
CA MET A 51 3.76 -7.66 2.23
C MET A 51 3.23 -7.67 0.78
N GLU A 52 3.83 -8.50 -0.09
CA GLU A 52 3.62 -8.47 -1.53
C GLU A 52 2.35 -9.17 -2.02
N ASN A 53 1.72 -9.98 -1.14
CA ASN A 53 0.49 -10.68 -1.48
C ASN A 53 -0.73 -9.84 -1.04
N PHE A 54 -1.27 -9.06 -1.95
CA PHE A 54 -2.44 -8.20 -1.72
C PHE A 54 -3.35 -8.13 -2.94
N ASP A 55 -4.63 -7.91 -2.69
CA ASP A 55 -5.66 -7.87 -3.73
C ASP A 55 -6.08 -6.42 -4.05
N ALA A 56 -5.29 -5.79 -4.92
CA ALA A 56 -5.59 -4.45 -5.40
C ALA A 56 -6.77 -4.44 -6.39
N LEU A 57 -7.02 -5.54 -7.09
CA LEU A 57 -8.10 -5.62 -8.08
C LEU A 57 -9.46 -5.59 -7.42
N THR A 58 -9.72 -6.44 -6.43
CA THR A 58 -10.98 -6.40 -5.68
C THR A 58 -11.18 -5.06 -4.96
N ALA A 59 -10.11 -4.43 -4.46
CA ALA A 59 -10.21 -3.09 -3.90
C ALA A 59 -10.64 -2.04 -4.95
N LEU A 60 -10.13 -2.15 -6.17
CA LEU A 60 -10.52 -1.28 -7.29
C LEU A 60 -11.97 -1.54 -7.74
N GLU A 61 -12.39 -2.80 -7.85
CA GLU A 61 -13.77 -3.17 -8.20
C GLU A 61 -14.76 -2.56 -7.20
N LYS A 62 -14.53 -2.72 -5.90
CA LYS A 62 -15.38 -2.10 -4.86
C LYS A 62 -15.42 -0.58 -4.97
N TRP A 63 -14.29 0.03 -5.29
CA TRP A 63 -14.26 1.48 -5.46
C TRP A 63 -15.07 1.95 -6.67
N THR A 64 -14.94 1.26 -7.80
CA THR A 64 -15.62 1.67 -9.06
C THR A 64 -17.10 1.28 -9.11
N GLU A 65 -17.47 0.14 -8.54
CA GLU A 65 -18.84 -0.40 -8.63
C GLU A 65 -19.71 -0.05 -7.41
N GLU A 66 -19.08 0.01 -6.22
CA GLU A 66 -19.78 0.25 -4.95
C GLU A 66 -19.48 1.64 -4.36
N ASN A 67 -18.59 2.41 -5.01
CA ASN A 67 -18.09 3.71 -4.51
C ASN A 67 -17.41 3.63 -3.13
N ILE A 68 -16.79 2.47 -2.83
CA ILE A 68 -16.06 2.23 -1.59
C ILE A 68 -14.55 2.37 -1.84
N ALA A 69 -14.01 3.57 -1.63
CA ALA A 69 -12.57 3.82 -1.74
C ALA A 69 -11.80 3.04 -0.66
N PRO A 70 -10.66 2.40 -0.99
CA PRO A 70 -9.92 1.63 -0.01
C PRO A 70 -9.19 2.54 1.00
N ASP A 71 -9.54 2.44 2.29
CA ASP A 71 -8.81 3.07 3.37
C ASP A 71 -7.47 2.38 3.65
N TYR A 72 -7.38 1.12 3.31
CA TYR A 72 -6.17 0.29 3.27
C TYR A 72 -6.43 -0.97 2.44
N ILE A 73 -5.35 -1.66 2.07
CA ILE A 73 -5.40 -3.00 1.47
C ILE A 73 -4.61 -3.94 2.39
N VAL A 74 -5.18 -5.10 2.74
CA VAL A 74 -4.44 -6.08 3.56
C VAL A 74 -3.36 -6.72 2.71
N GLY A 75 -2.10 -6.49 3.09
CA GLY A 75 -0.95 -7.20 2.56
C GLY A 75 -0.56 -8.37 3.45
N LYS A 76 -0.20 -9.49 2.85
CA LYS A 76 0.33 -10.67 3.51
C LYS A 76 1.77 -10.89 3.12
N ALA A 77 2.53 -11.48 4.03
CA ALA A 77 3.93 -11.78 3.84
C ALA A 77 4.18 -12.52 2.53
N GLY A 78 5.15 -12.01 1.78
CA GLY A 78 5.69 -12.70 0.62
C GLY A 78 6.64 -13.84 1.01
N LYS A 79 7.13 -14.54 0.01
CA LYS A 79 7.97 -15.72 0.18
C LYS A 79 9.30 -15.43 0.89
N GLU A 80 9.82 -14.21 0.72
CA GLU A 80 11.10 -13.77 1.29
C GLU A 80 10.93 -13.05 2.64
N TYR A 81 9.70 -12.86 3.12
CA TYR A 81 9.47 -12.21 4.40
C TYR A 81 9.79 -13.18 5.55
N PRO A 82 10.50 -12.74 6.62
CA PRO A 82 10.96 -13.63 7.70
C PRO A 82 9.86 -14.39 8.45
N ASP A 83 8.67 -13.77 8.60
CA ASP A 83 7.51 -14.43 9.21
C ASP A 83 6.39 -14.62 8.15
N PRO A 84 6.15 -15.86 7.70
CA PRO A 84 5.15 -16.12 6.65
C PRO A 84 3.70 -15.89 7.08
N ASN A 85 3.45 -15.74 8.41
CA ASN A 85 2.11 -15.47 8.94
C ASN A 85 1.81 -14.00 9.12
N LYS A 86 2.75 -13.12 8.76
CA LYS A 86 2.59 -11.67 8.91
C LYS A 86 1.56 -11.11 7.93
N GLU A 87 0.63 -10.34 8.48
CA GLU A 87 -0.27 -9.46 7.73
C GLU A 87 -0.06 -8.02 8.19
N GLN A 88 -0.22 -7.08 7.29
CA GLN A 88 -0.14 -5.65 7.61
C GLN A 88 -0.99 -4.84 6.66
N PRO A 89 -1.65 -3.76 7.07
CA PRO A 89 -2.33 -2.89 6.12
C PRO A 89 -1.30 -2.16 5.26
N LEU A 90 -1.50 -2.16 3.97
CA LEU A 90 -0.90 -1.22 3.04
C LEU A 90 -1.75 0.05 3.11
N CYS A 91 -1.14 1.13 3.52
CA CYS A 91 -1.84 2.40 3.73
C CYS A 91 -1.69 3.32 2.52
N PRO A 92 -2.74 4.08 2.17
CA PRO A 92 -2.61 5.10 1.13
C PRO A 92 -1.66 6.20 1.57
N TYR A 93 -0.71 6.53 0.71
CA TYR A 93 0.25 7.61 0.95
C TYR A 93 -0.47 8.95 1.23
N PRO A 94 -0.04 9.75 2.23
CA PRO A 94 1.21 9.66 3.00
C PRO A 94 1.11 8.85 4.30
N LYS A 95 0.00 8.19 4.56
CA LYS A 95 -0.21 7.40 5.79
C LYS A 95 0.71 6.17 5.83
N ILE A 96 1.05 5.76 7.06
CA ILE A 96 1.83 4.56 7.34
C ILE A 96 1.09 3.64 8.32
N ALA A 97 1.34 2.33 8.21
CA ALA A 97 0.81 1.35 9.15
C ALA A 97 1.45 1.53 10.54
N THR A 98 0.67 1.98 11.50
CA THR A 98 1.12 2.23 12.88
C THR A 98 0.52 1.17 13.81
N TYR A 99 1.37 0.46 14.53
CA TYR A 99 0.92 -0.54 15.51
C TYR A 99 0.16 0.11 16.67
N VAL A 100 -1.02 -0.44 16.97
CA VAL A 100 -1.92 0.09 18.01
C VAL A 100 -2.22 -0.92 19.12
N GLY A 101 -1.67 -2.14 19.03
CA GLY A 101 -1.82 -3.20 20.04
C GLY A 101 -2.40 -4.49 19.46
N GLY A 102 -2.26 -5.60 20.20
CA GLY A 102 -2.76 -6.92 19.79
C GLY A 102 -1.67 -7.80 19.16
N ASP A 103 -2.09 -8.74 18.33
CA ASP A 103 -1.18 -9.65 17.64
C ASP A 103 -0.45 -8.90 16.51
N LYS A 104 0.88 -8.79 16.64
CA LYS A 104 1.73 -8.10 15.64
C LYS A 104 1.68 -8.73 14.24
N ASN A 105 1.16 -9.96 14.13
CA ASN A 105 1.03 -10.66 12.85
C ASN A 105 -0.31 -10.42 12.16
N LYS A 106 -1.20 -9.64 12.76
CA LYS A 106 -2.53 -9.34 12.21
C LYS A 106 -2.65 -7.90 11.76
N ALA A 107 -3.19 -7.71 10.57
CA ALA A 107 -3.45 -6.38 10.02
C ALA A 107 -4.35 -5.52 10.94
N SER A 108 -5.30 -6.17 11.66
CA SER A 108 -6.18 -5.50 12.63
C SER A 108 -5.48 -4.88 13.84
N SER A 109 -4.19 -5.17 14.04
CA SER A 109 -3.36 -4.58 15.10
C SER A 109 -2.66 -3.28 14.68
N PHE A 110 -2.99 -2.78 13.51
CA PHE A 110 -2.41 -1.55 12.94
C PHE A 110 -3.49 -0.60 12.45
N GLU A 111 -3.19 0.68 12.49
CA GLU A 111 -3.98 1.75 11.88
C GLU A 111 -3.14 2.54 10.89
N CYS A 112 -3.78 3.04 9.83
CA CYS A 112 -3.16 3.94 8.86
C CYS A 112 -3.16 5.39 9.37
N LYS A 113 -2.02 5.88 9.81
CA LYS A 113 -1.82 7.24 10.34
C LYS A 113 -0.78 8.01 9.58
#